data_35a739d65299ce463ab928207f55ec26
#
_entry.id   35a739d65299ce463ab928207f55ec26
#
_cell.length_a   1.000
_cell.length_b   1.000
_cell.length_c   1.000
_cell.angle_alpha   90.00
_cell.angle_beta   90.00
_cell.angle_gamma   90.00
#
_symmetry.space_group_name_H-M   'P 1'
#
loop_
_entity.id
_entity.type
_entity.pdbx_description
1 polymer ?
#
loop_
_entity_poly.entity_id
_entity_poly.type
_entity_poly.pdbx_seq_one_letter_code
_entity_poly.pdbx_strand_id
1 'polypeptide(L)'
;MDNRFSNIFNLTEDQAIALFKQPLDIEDGTSERYVGAAHLINFPTERSIKALIEAVEDRDPALANRIARRKAVESLGRLKATQALPTLKNCLGDTDPLTVENAVWAIGEIGTEDESLLQAITNLLTQPHQTYRVIIQTLANFNYLPALKKIASFTNHDDKSVASAAISSVARLNDDYSHMPAVAEFLQSDDINVRRACIQDLIDAEYYPAIASMAKAPISVAFRLRGIRLLAAKGLASEKITFATIEPHLDRIIRDRPQDIDLVHEYDQPPSLDFLIRELYHTDFGRCYLAGKTLLEIYPQEAPEALLSTYQEEAHNDYGAHFHVVKLFGLLGYQPSQDLIVEALHNTSPQFQKSRAAAAISLGNLQSQPAIPLLKQTLDTPIFDLKYACLLALEQLGEDCWSEVINDRNLLIKAKAAYKLDPQTA
;
A
#
# COMPACT_ATOMS: atom_id res chain seq x y z
N MET A 1 -5.68 -12.53 -26.52
CA MET A 1 -6.15 -11.45 -25.65
C MET A 1 -7.48 -10.95 -26.19
N ASP A 2 -8.50 -11.02 -25.37
CA ASP A 2 -9.87 -10.67 -25.76
C ASP A 2 -9.94 -9.15 -26.05
N ASN A 3 -10.32 -8.79 -27.27
CA ASN A 3 -10.41 -7.38 -27.73
C ASN A 3 -11.39 -6.51 -26.92
N ARG A 4 -12.16 -7.11 -26.02
CA ARG A 4 -13.10 -6.43 -25.13
C ARG A 4 -12.41 -5.51 -24.12
N PHE A 5 -11.18 -5.79 -23.68
CA PHE A 5 -10.45 -4.97 -22.72
C PHE A 5 -9.61 -3.85 -23.34
N SER A 6 -9.23 -3.95 -24.60
CA SER A 6 -8.42 -2.90 -25.27
C SER A 6 -9.21 -1.60 -25.54
N ASN A 7 -10.53 -1.68 -25.69
CA ASN A 7 -11.39 -0.51 -25.93
C ASN A 7 -11.77 0.26 -24.66
N ILE A 8 -11.65 -0.35 -23.47
CA ILE A 8 -12.01 0.27 -22.18
C ILE A 8 -11.05 1.42 -21.82
N PHE A 9 -9.79 1.38 -22.27
CA PHE A 9 -8.78 2.36 -21.91
C PHE A 9 -8.81 3.66 -22.75
N ASN A 10 -9.61 3.73 -23.84
CA ASN A 10 -9.63 4.84 -24.79
C ASN A 10 -11.04 5.41 -25.04
N LEU A 11 -11.98 5.29 -24.10
CA LEU A 11 -13.33 5.87 -24.27
C LEU A 11 -13.24 7.40 -24.25
N THR A 12 -13.99 8.03 -25.16
CA THR A 12 -14.27 9.46 -25.07
C THR A 12 -15.30 9.73 -23.97
N GLU A 13 -15.42 10.98 -23.52
CA GLU A 13 -16.44 11.38 -22.56
C GLU A 13 -17.86 10.99 -23.02
N ASP A 14 -18.18 11.23 -24.32
CA ASP A 14 -19.47 10.90 -24.91
C ASP A 14 -19.75 9.40 -24.87
N GLN A 15 -18.76 8.58 -25.17
CA GLN A 15 -18.89 7.12 -25.10
C GLN A 15 -19.09 6.63 -23.66
N ALA A 16 -18.32 7.18 -22.71
CA ALA A 16 -18.47 6.81 -21.30
C ALA A 16 -19.84 7.20 -20.74
N ILE A 17 -20.36 8.39 -21.07
CA ILE A 17 -21.71 8.80 -20.71
C ILE A 17 -22.77 7.91 -21.38
N ALA A 18 -22.58 7.52 -22.65
CA ALA A 18 -23.52 6.66 -23.36
C ALA A 18 -23.66 5.28 -22.71
N LEU A 19 -22.61 4.78 -22.05
CA LEU A 19 -22.66 3.49 -21.33
C LEU A 19 -23.70 3.49 -20.18
N PHE A 20 -24.01 4.63 -19.56
CA PHE A 20 -25.08 4.71 -18.56
C PHE A 20 -26.48 4.49 -19.13
N LYS A 21 -26.66 4.69 -20.44
CA LYS A 21 -27.95 4.53 -21.14
C LYS A 21 -28.16 3.12 -21.66
N GLN A 22 -27.16 2.26 -21.55
CA GLN A 22 -27.28 0.86 -21.97
C GLN A 22 -28.23 0.10 -21.02
N PRO A 23 -28.97 -0.89 -21.54
CA PRO A 23 -29.73 -1.80 -20.71
C PRO A 23 -28.82 -2.49 -19.67
N LEU A 24 -29.40 -2.85 -18.53
CA LEU A 24 -28.71 -3.66 -17.53
C LEU A 24 -28.60 -5.10 -18.10
N ASP A 25 -27.44 -5.44 -18.61
CA ASP A 25 -27.19 -6.79 -19.11
C ASP A 25 -26.91 -7.72 -17.94
N ILE A 26 -27.72 -8.76 -17.76
CA ILE A 26 -27.69 -9.66 -16.60
C ILE A 26 -26.77 -10.84 -16.84
N GLU A 27 -26.42 -11.15 -18.10
CA GLU A 27 -25.73 -12.39 -18.46
C GLU A 27 -24.19 -12.34 -18.23
N ASP A 28 -23.54 -11.19 -18.35
CA ASP A 28 -22.05 -11.08 -18.32
C ASP A 28 -21.47 -10.58 -16.99
N GLY A 29 -22.27 -10.22 -15.98
CA GLY A 29 -21.79 -9.78 -14.64
C GLY A 29 -20.95 -8.49 -14.61
N THR A 30 -20.55 -7.95 -15.75
CA THR A 30 -19.83 -6.68 -15.90
C THR A 30 -20.78 -5.64 -16.50
N SER A 31 -21.29 -4.78 -15.64
CA SER A 31 -22.14 -3.67 -16.09
C SER A 31 -21.30 -2.68 -16.90
N GLU A 32 -21.67 -2.44 -18.17
CA GLU A 32 -21.11 -1.34 -18.97
C GLU A 32 -21.25 0.01 -18.25
N ARG A 33 -22.30 0.18 -17.44
CA ARG A 33 -22.49 1.35 -16.57
C ARG A 33 -21.34 1.52 -15.57
N TYR A 34 -20.80 0.42 -14.98
CA TYR A 34 -19.62 0.47 -14.11
C TYR A 34 -18.39 0.99 -14.85
N VAL A 35 -18.19 0.52 -16.09
CA VAL A 35 -17.07 0.96 -16.95
C VAL A 35 -17.21 2.45 -17.26
N GLY A 36 -18.42 2.91 -17.61
CA GLY A 36 -18.70 4.32 -17.82
C GLY A 36 -18.37 5.16 -16.59
N ALA A 37 -18.89 4.77 -15.41
CA ALA A 37 -18.62 5.45 -14.14
C ALA A 37 -17.12 5.53 -13.82
N ALA A 38 -16.39 4.42 -14.00
CA ALA A 38 -14.97 4.35 -13.75
C ALA A 38 -14.15 5.23 -14.69
N HIS A 39 -14.58 5.33 -15.95
CA HIS A 39 -13.84 6.08 -16.97
C HIS A 39 -14.02 7.60 -16.87
N LEU A 40 -15.20 8.06 -16.41
CA LEU A 40 -15.52 9.47 -16.28
C LEU A 40 -14.61 10.24 -15.31
N ILE A 41 -13.85 9.57 -14.43
CA ILE A 41 -12.83 10.23 -13.59
C ILE A 41 -11.76 10.96 -14.43
N ASN A 42 -11.56 10.56 -15.68
CA ASN A 42 -10.59 11.18 -16.59
C ASN A 42 -11.10 12.48 -17.21
N PHE A 43 -12.39 12.80 -17.06
CA PHE A 43 -13.05 13.96 -17.62
C PHE A 43 -13.69 14.83 -16.51
N PRO A 44 -12.92 15.75 -15.89
CA PRO A 44 -13.41 16.60 -14.80
C PRO A 44 -14.30 17.74 -15.34
N THR A 45 -15.39 17.40 -16.03
CA THR A 45 -16.33 18.34 -16.66
C THR A 45 -17.65 18.35 -15.91
N GLU A 46 -18.39 19.46 -15.99
CA GLU A 46 -19.77 19.53 -15.45
C GLU A 46 -20.68 18.45 -16.03
N ARG A 47 -20.45 18.09 -17.28
CA ARG A 47 -21.22 17.10 -18.00
C ARG A 47 -20.99 15.68 -17.45
N SER A 48 -19.73 15.32 -17.20
CA SER A 48 -19.37 14.04 -16.56
C SER A 48 -19.92 13.97 -15.13
N ILE A 49 -19.79 15.04 -14.37
CA ILE A 49 -20.29 15.10 -12.99
C ILE A 49 -21.82 14.95 -12.98
N LYS A 50 -22.53 15.63 -13.87
CA LYS A 50 -23.99 15.49 -13.99
C LYS A 50 -24.40 14.05 -14.32
N ALA A 51 -23.73 13.41 -15.29
CA ALA A 51 -24.01 12.02 -15.65
C ALA A 51 -23.76 11.04 -14.48
N LEU A 52 -22.71 11.28 -13.69
CA LEU A 52 -22.43 10.49 -12.48
C LEU A 52 -23.49 10.70 -11.41
N ILE A 53 -23.97 11.95 -11.19
CA ILE A 53 -25.06 12.25 -10.25
C ILE A 53 -26.34 11.53 -10.68
N GLU A 54 -26.73 11.61 -11.95
CA GLU A 54 -27.88 10.89 -12.50
C GLU A 54 -27.77 9.38 -12.29
N ALA A 55 -26.57 8.80 -12.46
CA ALA A 55 -26.34 7.38 -12.21
C ALA A 55 -26.46 7.00 -10.72
N VAL A 56 -26.04 7.88 -9.79
CA VAL A 56 -26.23 7.66 -8.34
C VAL A 56 -27.70 7.71 -7.96
N GLU A 57 -28.50 8.53 -8.62
CA GLU A 57 -29.93 8.70 -8.36
C GLU A 57 -30.79 7.58 -8.97
N ASP A 58 -30.27 6.80 -9.90
CA ASP A 58 -30.95 5.61 -10.44
C ASP A 58 -31.07 4.54 -9.35
N ARG A 59 -32.30 4.27 -8.90
CA ARG A 59 -32.63 3.35 -7.79
C ARG A 59 -33.05 1.96 -8.26
N ASP A 60 -32.74 1.59 -9.50
CA ASP A 60 -32.99 0.23 -9.97
C ASP A 60 -32.33 -0.79 -9.01
N PRO A 61 -33.07 -1.79 -8.49
CA PRO A 61 -32.53 -2.73 -7.49
C PRO A 61 -31.57 -3.79 -8.08
N ALA A 62 -31.41 -3.86 -9.40
CA ALA A 62 -30.51 -4.83 -10.03
C ALA A 62 -29.07 -4.71 -9.48
N LEU A 63 -28.41 -5.85 -9.27
CA LEU A 63 -27.06 -5.88 -8.73
C LEU A 63 -26.07 -5.06 -9.58
N ALA A 64 -26.16 -5.18 -10.90
CA ALA A 64 -25.34 -4.43 -11.85
C ALA A 64 -25.50 -2.90 -11.66
N ASN A 65 -26.74 -2.42 -11.43
CA ASN A 65 -26.98 -1.01 -11.15
C ASN A 65 -26.40 -0.58 -9.81
N ARG A 66 -26.57 -1.37 -8.74
CA ARG A 66 -25.97 -1.07 -7.42
C ARG A 66 -24.45 -0.95 -7.51
N ILE A 67 -23.79 -1.85 -8.25
CA ILE A 67 -22.34 -1.81 -8.47
C ILE A 67 -21.94 -0.53 -9.23
N ALA A 68 -22.68 -0.17 -10.28
CA ALA A 68 -22.44 1.05 -11.06
C ALA A 68 -22.65 2.32 -10.20
N ARG A 69 -23.70 2.35 -9.37
CA ARG A 69 -23.97 3.46 -8.42
C ARG A 69 -22.81 3.64 -7.43
N ARG A 70 -22.32 2.54 -6.81
CA ARG A 70 -21.15 2.59 -5.91
C ARG A 70 -19.95 3.21 -6.62
N LYS A 71 -19.71 2.81 -7.88
CA LYS A 71 -18.60 3.34 -8.67
C LYS A 71 -18.80 4.80 -9.06
N ALA A 72 -20.03 5.23 -9.37
CA ALA A 72 -20.35 6.62 -9.63
C ALA A 72 -20.11 7.50 -8.39
N VAL A 73 -20.51 7.05 -7.20
CA VAL A 73 -20.20 7.71 -5.91
C VAL A 73 -18.70 7.88 -5.70
N GLU A 74 -17.92 6.81 -5.90
CA GLU A 74 -16.45 6.85 -5.81
C GLU A 74 -15.87 7.86 -6.82
N SER A 75 -16.34 7.84 -8.07
CA SER A 75 -15.84 8.71 -9.13
C SER A 75 -16.13 10.18 -8.84
N LEU A 76 -17.30 10.52 -8.25
CA LEU A 76 -17.62 11.87 -7.78
C LEU A 76 -16.67 12.35 -6.68
N GLY A 77 -16.31 11.47 -5.74
CA GLY A 77 -15.30 11.75 -4.71
C GLY A 77 -13.92 12.05 -5.33
N ARG A 78 -13.47 11.20 -6.27
CA ARG A 78 -12.17 11.38 -6.97
C ARG A 78 -12.12 12.68 -7.79
N LEU A 79 -13.25 13.06 -8.42
CA LEU A 79 -13.40 14.33 -9.14
C LEU A 79 -13.51 15.54 -8.22
N LYS A 80 -13.62 15.32 -6.89
CA LYS A 80 -13.88 16.38 -5.89
C LYS A 80 -15.10 17.26 -6.25
N ALA A 81 -16.15 16.62 -6.73
CA ALA A 81 -17.35 17.26 -7.27
C ALA A 81 -18.23 17.84 -6.15
N THR A 82 -18.01 19.08 -5.75
CA THR A 82 -18.75 19.77 -4.66
C THR A 82 -20.25 19.82 -4.90
N GLN A 83 -20.68 19.96 -6.16
CA GLN A 83 -22.11 19.94 -6.54
C GLN A 83 -22.79 18.59 -6.29
N ALA A 84 -22.04 17.50 -6.06
CA ALA A 84 -22.59 16.19 -5.72
C ALA A 84 -22.91 16.02 -4.22
N LEU A 85 -22.47 16.92 -3.35
CA LEU A 85 -22.67 16.80 -1.89
C LEU A 85 -24.14 16.56 -1.48
N PRO A 86 -25.17 17.22 -2.08
CA PRO A 86 -26.57 16.92 -1.75
C PRO A 86 -26.97 15.48 -2.09
N THR A 87 -26.54 14.96 -3.25
CA THR A 87 -26.83 13.59 -3.68
C THR A 87 -26.08 12.59 -2.79
N LEU A 88 -24.82 12.86 -2.44
CA LEU A 88 -24.02 12.03 -1.52
C LEU A 88 -24.60 12.01 -0.11
N LYS A 89 -25.16 13.14 0.38
CA LYS A 89 -25.89 13.20 1.65
C LYS A 89 -27.10 12.25 1.66
N ASN A 90 -27.84 12.16 0.55
CA ASN A 90 -28.94 11.21 0.42
C ASN A 90 -28.47 9.75 0.44
N CYS A 91 -27.25 9.47 -0.03
CA CYS A 91 -26.66 8.15 0.01
C CYS A 91 -26.29 7.67 1.44
N LEU A 92 -26.15 8.57 2.42
CA LEU A 92 -25.92 8.18 3.82
C LEU A 92 -27.10 7.40 4.44
N GLY A 93 -28.31 7.51 3.86
CA GLY A 93 -29.49 6.74 4.24
C GLY A 93 -29.77 5.54 3.31
N ASP A 94 -28.82 5.12 2.49
CA ASP A 94 -29.02 3.99 1.58
C ASP A 94 -29.10 2.65 2.34
N THR A 95 -29.90 1.73 1.82
CA THR A 95 -30.00 0.36 2.36
C THR A 95 -28.80 -0.51 2.05
N ASP A 96 -27.96 -0.09 1.12
CA ASP A 96 -26.72 -0.77 0.75
C ASP A 96 -25.53 -0.18 1.53
N PRO A 97 -24.96 -0.92 2.50
CA PRO A 97 -23.87 -0.41 3.34
C PRO A 97 -22.62 0.03 2.54
N LEU A 98 -22.36 -0.60 1.39
CA LEU A 98 -21.22 -0.24 0.55
C LEU A 98 -21.46 1.09 -0.20
N THR A 99 -22.71 1.42 -0.50
CA THR A 99 -23.05 2.76 -1.03
C THR A 99 -22.87 3.82 0.06
N VAL A 100 -23.27 3.54 1.31
CA VAL A 100 -23.05 4.44 2.45
C VAL A 100 -21.53 4.66 2.68
N GLU A 101 -20.75 3.58 2.70
CA GLU A 101 -19.30 3.65 2.84
C GLU A 101 -18.65 4.54 1.78
N ASN A 102 -18.97 4.28 0.50
CA ASN A 102 -18.44 5.08 -0.60
C ASN A 102 -18.89 6.55 -0.52
N ALA A 103 -20.10 6.83 -0.04
CA ALA A 103 -20.58 8.19 0.13
C ALA A 103 -19.82 8.93 1.24
N VAL A 104 -19.58 8.27 2.38
CA VAL A 104 -18.76 8.84 3.48
C VAL A 104 -17.37 9.14 2.99
N TRP A 105 -16.72 8.18 2.29
CA TRP A 105 -15.41 8.37 1.71
C TRP A 105 -15.39 9.52 0.69
N ALA A 106 -16.36 9.56 -0.24
CA ALA A 106 -16.44 10.58 -1.26
C ALA A 106 -16.64 11.99 -0.68
N ILE A 107 -17.47 12.13 0.36
CA ILE A 107 -17.64 13.39 1.11
C ILE A 107 -16.29 13.80 1.74
N GLY A 108 -15.53 12.83 2.29
CA GLY A 108 -14.19 13.06 2.83
C GLY A 108 -13.21 13.59 1.78
N GLU A 109 -13.24 13.04 0.56
CA GLU A 109 -12.38 13.47 -0.55
C GLU A 109 -12.75 14.85 -1.11
N ILE A 110 -14.05 15.15 -1.17
CA ILE A 110 -14.57 16.43 -1.65
C ILE A 110 -14.27 17.55 -0.64
N GLY A 111 -14.44 17.26 0.63
CA GLY A 111 -14.41 18.25 1.71
C GLY A 111 -15.77 18.93 1.91
N THR A 112 -16.06 19.34 3.14
CA THR A 112 -17.27 20.09 3.49
C THR A 112 -17.09 20.84 4.80
N GLU A 113 -17.79 21.98 4.94
CA GLU A 113 -17.96 22.71 6.19
C GLU A 113 -19.43 22.62 6.70
N ASP A 114 -20.29 21.84 6.01
CA ASP A 114 -21.69 21.67 6.41
C ASP A 114 -21.77 20.81 7.69
N GLU A 115 -21.98 21.48 8.83
CA GLU A 115 -22.15 20.87 10.14
C GLU A 115 -23.27 19.81 10.14
N SER A 116 -24.36 20.04 9.40
CA SER A 116 -25.46 19.09 9.31
C SER A 116 -25.06 17.80 8.59
N LEU A 117 -24.15 17.89 7.63
CA LEU A 117 -23.60 16.74 6.92
C LEU A 117 -22.63 15.95 7.81
N LEU A 118 -21.72 16.63 8.52
CA LEU A 118 -20.81 16.01 9.48
C LEU A 118 -21.56 15.33 10.63
N GLN A 119 -22.64 15.96 11.12
CA GLN A 119 -23.51 15.34 12.11
C GLN A 119 -24.25 14.11 11.57
N ALA A 120 -24.70 14.13 10.30
CA ALA A 120 -25.30 12.96 9.64
C ALA A 120 -24.32 11.80 9.55
N ILE A 121 -23.06 12.05 9.15
CA ILE A 121 -21.98 11.04 9.16
C ILE A 121 -21.74 10.52 10.59
N THR A 122 -21.69 11.40 11.59
CA THR A 122 -21.49 11.02 13.00
C THR A 122 -22.61 10.11 13.52
N ASN A 123 -23.85 10.28 13.04
CA ASN A 123 -24.96 9.44 13.46
C ASN A 123 -24.86 8.00 12.93
N LEU A 124 -24.13 7.76 11.82
CA LEU A 124 -23.85 6.42 11.33
C LEU A 124 -23.07 5.56 12.34
N LEU A 125 -22.27 6.17 13.21
CA LEU A 125 -21.54 5.45 14.27
C LEU A 125 -22.48 4.76 15.28
N THR A 126 -23.75 5.12 15.32
CA THR A 126 -24.76 4.50 16.20
C THR A 126 -25.68 3.52 15.48
N GLN A 127 -25.48 3.34 14.17
CA GLN A 127 -26.28 2.42 13.35
C GLN A 127 -25.53 1.07 13.21
N PRO A 128 -26.21 -0.07 13.21
CA PRO A 128 -25.61 -1.36 13.00
C PRO A 128 -25.17 -1.53 11.52
N HIS A 129 -24.25 -2.46 11.31
CA HIS A 129 -23.81 -2.91 9.97
C HIS A 129 -23.18 -1.82 9.10
N GLN A 130 -22.56 -0.81 9.72
CA GLN A 130 -21.80 0.22 9.00
C GLN A 130 -20.31 -0.14 8.91
N THR A 131 -19.62 0.41 7.93
CA THR A 131 -18.16 0.36 7.82
C THR A 131 -17.57 1.45 8.73
N TYR A 132 -17.55 1.19 10.05
CA TYR A 132 -17.17 2.17 11.08
C TYR A 132 -15.80 2.78 10.83
N ARG A 133 -14.84 1.99 10.33
CA ARG A 133 -13.49 2.47 10.06
C ARG A 133 -13.47 3.70 9.13
N VAL A 134 -14.17 3.65 7.99
CA VAL A 134 -14.22 4.75 7.03
C VAL A 134 -14.90 5.98 7.64
N ILE A 135 -15.97 5.79 8.41
CA ILE A 135 -16.69 6.86 9.10
C ILE A 135 -15.76 7.58 10.10
N ILE A 136 -15.05 6.80 10.94
CA ILE A 136 -14.13 7.31 11.95
C ILE A 136 -12.99 8.10 11.29
N GLN A 137 -12.36 7.54 10.27
CA GLN A 137 -11.26 8.21 9.56
C GLN A 137 -11.72 9.50 8.88
N THR A 138 -12.89 9.48 8.24
CA THR A 138 -13.45 10.67 7.58
C THR A 138 -13.71 11.79 8.58
N LEU A 139 -14.33 11.50 9.74
CA LEU A 139 -14.59 12.49 10.78
C LEU A 139 -13.28 13.05 11.38
N ALA A 140 -12.27 12.18 11.57
CA ALA A 140 -10.95 12.60 12.03
C ALA A 140 -10.22 13.48 11.00
N ASN A 141 -10.36 13.19 9.70
CA ASN A 141 -9.79 14.01 8.63
C ASN A 141 -10.42 15.41 8.56
N PHE A 142 -11.69 15.55 8.93
CA PHE A 142 -12.34 16.84 9.10
C PHE A 142 -11.99 17.55 10.42
N ASN A 143 -11.19 16.94 11.31
CA ASN A 143 -10.96 17.42 12.68
C ASN A 143 -12.27 17.70 13.44
N TYR A 144 -13.28 16.84 13.21
CA TYR A 144 -14.62 17.05 13.74
C TYR A 144 -14.73 16.63 15.21
N LEU A 145 -14.39 17.53 16.11
CA LEU A 145 -14.39 17.31 17.57
C LEU A 145 -15.72 16.84 18.17
N PRO A 146 -16.91 17.27 17.67
CA PRO A 146 -18.18 16.78 18.23
C PRO A 146 -18.35 15.25 18.11
N ALA A 147 -17.64 14.57 17.20
CA ALA A 147 -17.67 13.12 17.09
C ALA A 147 -16.75 12.39 18.07
N LEU A 148 -15.80 13.08 18.74
CA LEU A 148 -14.74 12.47 19.56
C LEU A 148 -15.25 11.44 20.56
N LYS A 149 -16.31 11.77 21.33
CA LYS A 149 -16.87 10.84 22.34
C LYS A 149 -17.41 9.56 21.71
N LYS A 150 -18.04 9.64 20.54
CA LYS A 150 -18.54 8.46 19.81
C LYS A 150 -17.38 7.65 19.23
N ILE A 151 -16.38 8.31 18.65
CA ILE A 151 -15.17 7.64 18.13
C ILE A 151 -14.45 6.91 19.26
N ALA A 152 -14.27 7.54 20.42
CA ALA A 152 -13.60 6.93 21.57
C ALA A 152 -14.29 5.64 22.06
N SER A 153 -15.61 5.46 21.87
CA SER A 153 -16.27 4.21 22.22
C SER A 153 -15.87 3.01 21.35
N PHE A 154 -15.18 3.24 20.24
CA PHE A 154 -14.68 2.18 19.34
C PHE A 154 -13.22 1.78 19.61
N THR A 155 -12.53 2.39 20.56
CA THR A 155 -11.11 2.06 20.84
C THR A 155 -10.90 0.62 21.32
N ASN A 156 -11.94 -0.02 21.86
CA ASN A 156 -11.94 -1.42 22.29
C ASN A 156 -12.86 -2.29 21.40
N HIS A 157 -13.09 -1.92 20.16
CA HIS A 157 -13.93 -2.68 19.23
C HIS A 157 -13.29 -4.04 18.92
N ASP A 158 -14.12 -5.10 18.77
CA ASP A 158 -13.64 -6.47 18.48
C ASP A 158 -12.86 -6.56 17.17
N ASP A 159 -13.31 -5.83 16.14
CA ASP A 159 -12.54 -5.65 14.91
C ASP A 159 -11.36 -4.70 15.20
N LYS A 160 -10.15 -5.27 15.23
CA LYS A 160 -8.91 -4.53 15.49
C LYS A 160 -8.64 -3.43 14.44
N SER A 161 -9.15 -3.55 13.22
CA SER A 161 -8.99 -2.51 12.21
C SER A 161 -9.84 -1.28 12.55
N VAL A 162 -11.02 -1.47 13.13
CA VAL A 162 -11.88 -0.40 13.64
C VAL A 162 -11.29 0.21 14.91
N ALA A 163 -10.83 -0.62 15.85
CA ALA A 163 -10.17 -0.16 17.08
C ALA A 163 -8.93 0.69 16.77
N SER A 164 -8.10 0.24 15.82
CA SER A 164 -6.92 0.98 15.34
C SER A 164 -7.27 2.37 14.79
N ALA A 165 -8.28 2.46 13.91
CA ALA A 165 -8.74 3.74 13.38
C ALA A 165 -9.28 4.66 14.48
N ALA A 166 -10.01 4.10 15.47
CA ALA A 166 -10.53 4.87 16.58
C ALA A 166 -9.42 5.42 17.48
N ILE A 167 -8.45 4.59 17.87
CA ILE A 167 -7.29 4.99 18.67
C ILE A 167 -6.50 6.10 17.97
N SER A 168 -6.16 5.89 16.69
CA SER A 168 -5.46 6.88 15.86
C SER A 168 -6.24 8.21 15.77
N SER A 169 -7.56 8.12 15.58
CA SER A 169 -8.41 9.30 15.49
C SER A 169 -8.52 10.07 16.81
N VAL A 170 -8.59 9.36 17.95
CA VAL A 170 -8.56 9.98 19.29
C VAL A 170 -7.22 10.71 19.49
N ALA A 171 -6.10 10.07 19.15
CA ALA A 171 -4.79 10.70 19.25
C ALA A 171 -4.71 12.00 18.44
N ARG A 172 -5.24 11.99 17.20
CA ARG A 172 -5.24 13.17 16.31
C ARG A 172 -6.16 14.30 16.79
N LEU A 173 -7.34 13.94 17.31
CA LEU A 173 -8.37 14.92 17.69
C LEU A 173 -8.19 15.51 19.08
N ASN A 174 -7.52 14.80 19.99
CA ASN A 174 -7.43 15.15 21.42
C ASN A 174 -6.01 15.15 21.96
N ASP A 175 -5.00 14.96 21.10
CA ASP A 175 -3.58 14.87 21.47
C ASP A 175 -3.28 13.75 22.49
N ASP A 176 -4.15 12.72 22.58
CA ASP A 176 -4.00 11.59 23.50
C ASP A 176 -3.40 10.37 22.79
N TYR A 177 -2.10 10.24 22.86
CA TYR A 177 -1.32 9.14 22.27
C TYR A 177 -1.14 7.93 23.20
N SER A 178 -1.78 7.91 24.37
CA SER A 178 -1.59 6.87 25.40
C SER A 178 -1.92 5.45 24.90
N HIS A 179 -2.86 5.32 23.98
CA HIS A 179 -3.28 4.05 23.40
C HIS A 179 -2.59 3.68 22.07
N MET A 180 -1.77 4.56 21.51
CA MET A 180 -1.09 4.29 20.23
C MET A 180 -0.13 3.09 20.23
N PRO A 181 0.51 2.72 21.36
CA PRO A 181 1.27 1.46 21.43
C PRO A 181 0.46 0.23 21.01
N ALA A 182 -0.84 0.15 21.35
CA ALA A 182 -1.71 -0.97 20.94
C ALA A 182 -1.86 -1.05 19.41
N VAL A 183 -1.90 0.09 18.70
CA VAL A 183 -1.94 0.10 17.23
C VAL A 183 -0.64 -0.47 16.65
N ALA A 184 0.51 -0.19 17.27
CA ALA A 184 1.78 -0.78 16.88
C ALA A 184 1.82 -2.30 17.15
N GLU A 185 1.19 -2.79 18.23
CA GLU A 185 1.05 -4.22 18.52
C GLU A 185 0.13 -4.92 17.49
N PHE A 186 -0.90 -4.25 16.97
CA PHE A 186 -1.77 -4.81 15.93
C PHE A 186 -1.04 -5.08 14.60
N LEU A 187 0.17 -4.56 14.41
CA LEU A 187 1.05 -4.98 13.31
C LEU A 187 1.44 -6.46 13.39
N GLN A 188 1.23 -7.10 14.53
CA GLN A 188 1.43 -8.54 14.77
C GLN A 188 0.11 -9.33 14.79
N SER A 189 -1.00 -8.79 14.26
CA SER A 189 -2.27 -9.51 14.12
C SER A 189 -2.14 -10.66 13.12
N ASP A 190 -2.85 -11.76 13.35
CA ASP A 190 -2.97 -12.87 12.39
C ASP A 190 -3.68 -12.42 11.10
N ASP A 191 -4.59 -11.43 11.19
CA ASP A 191 -5.28 -10.88 10.03
C ASP A 191 -4.40 -9.86 9.30
N ILE A 192 -4.04 -10.18 8.05
CA ILE A 192 -3.25 -9.31 7.16
C ILE A 192 -3.94 -7.96 6.91
N ASN A 193 -5.28 -7.90 6.89
CA ASN A 193 -6.01 -6.65 6.64
C ASN A 193 -5.88 -5.70 7.83
N VAL A 194 -5.90 -6.24 9.05
CA VAL A 194 -5.60 -5.47 10.27
C VAL A 194 -4.18 -4.90 10.21
N ARG A 195 -3.18 -5.74 9.91
CA ARG A 195 -1.78 -5.29 9.79
C ARG A 195 -1.61 -4.16 8.77
N ARG A 196 -2.27 -4.28 7.58
CA ARG A 196 -2.25 -3.25 6.53
C ARG A 196 -2.95 -1.96 6.97
N ALA A 197 -4.09 -2.09 7.64
CA ALA A 197 -4.87 -0.96 8.14
C ALA A 197 -4.09 -0.13 9.16
N CYS A 198 -3.41 -0.79 10.10
CA CYS A 198 -2.62 -0.13 11.15
C CYS A 198 -1.48 0.72 10.60
N ILE A 199 -0.85 0.33 9.48
CA ILE A 199 0.18 1.17 8.84
C ILE A 199 -0.38 2.55 8.50
N GLN A 200 -1.59 2.63 7.93
CA GLN A 200 -2.21 3.92 7.61
C GLN A 200 -2.53 4.71 8.87
N ASP A 201 -3.07 4.07 9.90
CA ASP A 201 -3.45 4.72 11.15
C ASP A 201 -2.24 5.30 11.90
N LEU A 202 -1.10 4.59 11.86
CA LEU A 202 0.17 5.05 12.43
C LEU A 202 0.74 6.24 11.65
N ILE A 203 0.58 6.26 10.31
CA ILE A 203 0.96 7.40 9.46
C ILE A 203 0.09 8.61 9.80
N ASP A 204 -1.23 8.42 9.85
CA ASP A 204 -2.20 9.49 10.06
C ASP A 204 -2.03 10.16 11.43
N ALA A 205 -1.70 9.37 12.47
CA ALA A 205 -1.39 9.86 13.80
C ALA A 205 0.03 10.42 13.96
N GLU A 206 0.89 10.36 12.92
CA GLU A 206 2.31 10.74 13.02
C GLU A 206 3.03 10.05 14.19
N TYR A 207 2.72 8.78 14.42
CA TYR A 207 3.26 8.03 15.54
C TYR A 207 4.65 7.49 15.22
N TYR A 208 5.68 8.32 15.37
CA TYR A 208 7.08 8.00 15.05
C TYR A 208 7.67 6.80 15.81
N PRO A 209 7.27 6.52 17.09
CA PRO A 209 7.80 5.34 17.80
C PRO A 209 7.50 4.01 17.11
N ALA A 210 6.49 3.96 16.22
CA ALA A 210 6.13 2.75 15.48
C ALA A 210 7.08 2.42 14.30
N ILE A 211 8.01 3.30 13.92
CA ILE A 211 8.93 3.07 12.79
C ILE A 211 9.69 1.75 12.96
N ALA A 212 10.17 1.45 14.15
CA ALA A 212 10.89 0.20 14.45
C ALA A 212 10.01 -1.05 14.25
N SER A 213 8.76 -1.02 14.75
CA SER A 213 7.79 -2.11 14.61
C SER A 213 7.33 -2.26 13.16
N MET A 214 7.10 -1.15 12.45
CA MET A 214 6.78 -1.17 11.03
C MET A 214 7.88 -1.84 10.19
N ALA A 215 9.16 -1.59 10.51
CA ALA A 215 10.27 -2.17 9.75
C ALA A 215 10.31 -3.69 9.82
N LYS A 216 9.72 -4.27 10.85
CA LYS A 216 9.69 -5.72 11.12
C LYS A 216 8.33 -6.37 10.88
N ALA A 217 7.27 -5.59 10.58
CA ALA A 217 5.93 -6.11 10.45
C ALA A 217 5.83 -7.15 9.31
N PRO A 218 5.11 -8.28 9.52
CA PRO A 218 5.00 -9.37 8.53
C PRO A 218 3.98 -9.06 7.43
N ILE A 219 4.24 -7.99 6.71
CA ILE A 219 3.49 -7.52 5.54
C ILE A 219 4.42 -7.13 4.40
N SER A 220 3.87 -6.92 3.20
CA SER A 220 4.66 -6.55 2.03
C SER A 220 5.57 -5.34 2.31
N VAL A 221 6.80 -5.42 1.80
CA VAL A 221 7.80 -4.34 1.86
C VAL A 221 7.23 -2.99 1.38
N ALA A 222 6.34 -3.00 0.39
CA ALA A 222 5.72 -1.77 -0.14
C ALA A 222 4.91 -1.01 0.93
N PHE A 223 4.12 -1.72 1.75
CA PHE A 223 3.37 -1.09 2.85
C PHE A 223 4.29 -0.56 3.95
N ARG A 224 5.26 -1.37 4.38
CA ARG A 224 6.23 -0.98 5.42
C ARG A 224 7.05 0.23 4.99
N LEU A 225 7.58 0.18 3.78
CA LEU A 225 8.40 1.25 3.23
C LEU A 225 7.60 2.56 3.08
N ARG A 226 6.36 2.48 2.58
CA ARG A 226 5.47 3.65 2.50
C ARG A 226 5.28 4.28 3.89
N GLY A 227 4.98 3.46 4.90
CA GLY A 227 4.79 3.93 6.27
C GLY A 227 6.01 4.63 6.82
N ILE A 228 7.17 3.97 6.76
CA ILE A 228 8.43 4.52 7.28
C ILE A 228 8.83 5.78 6.54
N ARG A 229 8.74 5.81 5.20
CA ARG A 229 9.11 6.99 4.41
C ARG A 229 8.28 8.21 4.76
N LEU A 230 6.95 8.06 4.89
CA LEU A 230 6.06 9.17 5.21
C LEU A 230 6.32 9.71 6.62
N LEU A 231 6.43 8.81 7.61
CA LEU A 231 6.78 9.22 8.98
C LEU A 231 8.17 9.84 9.06
N ALA A 232 9.17 9.22 8.44
CA ALA A 232 10.53 9.71 8.45
C ALA A 232 10.66 11.10 7.81
N ALA A 233 10.08 11.29 6.62
CA ALA A 233 10.13 12.59 5.94
C ALA A 233 9.44 13.69 6.78
N LYS A 234 8.29 13.40 7.40
CA LYS A 234 7.55 14.35 8.21
C LYS A 234 8.26 14.63 9.54
N GLY A 235 8.77 13.59 10.19
CA GLY A 235 9.46 13.70 11.46
C GLY A 235 10.79 14.45 11.36
N LEU A 236 11.56 14.24 10.28
CA LEU A 236 12.78 15.03 10.00
C LEU A 236 12.46 16.48 9.68
N ALA A 237 11.44 16.75 8.84
CA ALA A 237 11.05 18.12 8.49
C ALA A 237 10.53 18.93 9.70
N SER A 238 9.96 18.26 10.70
CA SER A 238 9.44 18.85 11.93
C SER A 238 10.42 18.74 13.12
N GLU A 239 11.63 18.24 12.91
CA GLU A 239 12.67 18.05 13.93
C GLU A 239 12.22 17.16 15.12
N LYS A 240 11.19 16.33 14.94
CA LYS A 240 10.68 15.41 15.97
C LYS A 240 11.51 14.12 16.08
N ILE A 241 12.26 13.78 15.04
CA ILE A 241 13.19 12.65 15.00
C ILE A 241 14.47 13.06 14.26
N THR A 242 15.56 12.33 14.50
CA THR A 242 16.84 12.50 13.78
C THR A 242 17.03 11.42 12.74
N PHE A 243 17.86 11.67 11.72
CA PHE A 243 18.13 10.65 10.71
C PHE A 243 18.82 9.42 11.33
N ALA A 244 19.71 9.61 12.31
CA ALA A 244 20.38 8.51 13.02
C ALA A 244 19.39 7.51 13.66
N THR A 245 18.22 7.98 14.12
CA THR A 245 17.21 7.09 14.73
C THR A 245 16.44 6.25 13.72
N ILE A 246 16.34 6.70 12.47
CA ILE A 246 15.56 6.00 11.42
C ILE A 246 16.43 5.22 10.42
N GLU A 247 17.69 5.59 10.30
CA GLU A 247 18.62 4.98 9.35
C GLU A 247 18.68 3.45 9.44
N PRO A 248 18.81 2.82 10.64
CA PRO A 248 18.86 1.36 10.73
C PRO A 248 17.57 0.69 10.26
N HIS A 249 16.43 1.38 10.38
CA HIS A 249 15.13 0.87 9.94
C HIS A 249 14.94 1.00 8.43
N LEU A 250 15.45 2.08 7.82
CA LEU A 250 15.49 2.23 6.37
C LEU A 250 16.40 1.18 5.73
N ASP A 251 17.60 0.98 6.26
CA ASP A 251 18.52 -0.03 5.76
C ASP A 251 17.92 -1.44 5.87
N ARG A 252 17.31 -1.76 7.02
CA ARG A 252 16.63 -3.04 7.23
C ARG A 252 15.55 -3.30 6.20
N ILE A 253 14.67 -2.32 5.97
CA ILE A 253 13.54 -2.53 5.06
C ILE A 253 13.96 -2.59 3.59
N ILE A 254 15.03 -1.90 3.20
CA ILE A 254 15.55 -1.98 1.83
C ILE A 254 16.25 -3.33 1.60
N ARG A 255 17.00 -3.83 2.58
CA ARG A 255 17.60 -5.17 2.52
C ARG A 255 16.55 -6.27 2.62
N ASP A 256 15.49 -6.05 3.34
CA ASP A 256 14.29 -6.89 3.45
C ASP A 256 14.58 -8.39 3.68
N ARG A 257 15.41 -8.70 4.66
CA ARG A 257 15.77 -10.08 4.99
C ARG A 257 14.62 -10.77 5.74
N PRO A 258 14.26 -12.03 5.39
CA PRO A 258 13.21 -12.77 6.10
C PRO A 258 13.48 -12.91 7.61
N GLN A 259 14.74 -13.01 8.01
CA GLN A 259 15.17 -13.11 9.42
C GLN A 259 14.91 -11.84 10.23
N ASP A 260 14.76 -10.69 9.56
CA ASP A 260 14.51 -9.40 10.22
C ASP A 260 13.01 -9.15 10.49
N ILE A 261 12.14 -10.06 10.08
CA ILE A 261 10.67 -9.95 10.20
C ILE A 261 10.19 -10.65 11.48
N ASP A 262 9.37 -9.95 12.26
CA ASP A 262 8.69 -10.53 13.41
C ASP A 262 7.46 -11.31 12.90
N LEU A 263 7.66 -12.62 12.64
CA LEU A 263 6.65 -13.49 12.03
C LEU A 263 5.53 -13.83 13.00
N VAL A 264 4.29 -13.89 12.49
CA VAL A 264 3.08 -14.26 13.24
C VAL A 264 2.62 -15.68 12.94
N HIS A 265 3.18 -16.30 11.90
CA HIS A 265 2.91 -17.67 11.51
C HIS A 265 4.11 -18.55 11.85
N GLU A 266 3.85 -19.82 12.12
CA GLU A 266 4.85 -20.85 12.34
C GLU A 266 4.41 -22.17 11.70
N TYR A 267 5.34 -23.09 11.51
CA TYR A 267 5.03 -24.44 11.02
C TYR A 267 5.13 -25.43 12.17
N ASP A 268 4.09 -26.23 12.39
CA ASP A 268 4.07 -27.29 13.43
C ASP A 268 5.14 -28.37 13.18
N GLN A 269 5.51 -28.61 11.93
CA GLN A 269 6.53 -29.54 11.49
C GLN A 269 7.30 -28.96 10.30
N PRO A 270 8.57 -29.36 10.10
CA PRO A 270 9.35 -28.93 8.94
C PRO A 270 8.61 -29.27 7.63
N PRO A 271 8.22 -28.27 6.84
CA PRO A 271 7.49 -28.48 5.59
C PRO A 271 8.41 -28.96 4.48
N SER A 272 7.84 -29.60 3.45
CA SER A 272 8.61 -29.98 2.26
C SER A 272 9.06 -28.78 1.44
N LEU A 273 10.13 -28.96 0.67
CA LEU A 273 10.65 -27.95 -0.25
C LEU A 273 9.55 -27.44 -1.21
N ASP A 274 8.80 -28.32 -1.83
CA ASP A 274 7.73 -27.98 -2.78
C ASP A 274 6.61 -27.15 -2.12
N PHE A 275 6.29 -27.43 -0.85
CA PHE A 275 5.33 -26.64 -0.11
C PHE A 275 5.85 -25.22 0.10
N LEU A 276 7.11 -25.08 0.52
CA LEU A 276 7.73 -23.77 0.75
C LEU A 276 7.81 -22.94 -0.53
N ILE A 277 8.14 -23.54 -1.66
CA ILE A 277 8.14 -22.86 -2.96
C ILE A 277 6.74 -22.32 -3.29
N ARG A 278 5.67 -23.11 -3.05
CA ARG A 278 4.28 -22.65 -3.27
C ARG A 278 3.85 -21.54 -2.32
N GLU A 279 4.33 -21.53 -1.08
CA GLU A 279 4.06 -20.44 -0.13
C GLU A 279 4.61 -19.07 -0.58
N LEU A 280 5.60 -19.02 -1.48
CA LEU A 280 6.11 -17.76 -2.05
C LEU A 280 5.07 -17.02 -2.92
N TYR A 281 4.02 -17.71 -3.37
CA TYR A 281 2.91 -17.15 -4.15
C TYR A 281 1.74 -16.66 -3.29
N HIS A 282 1.86 -16.78 -1.97
CA HIS A 282 0.76 -16.44 -1.09
C HIS A 282 0.51 -14.91 -1.04
N THR A 283 -0.76 -14.50 -0.91
CA THR A 283 -1.13 -13.08 -0.82
C THR A 283 -0.77 -12.45 0.53
N ASP A 284 -0.62 -13.26 1.58
CA ASP A 284 -0.05 -12.85 2.86
C ASP A 284 1.48 -12.98 2.83
N PHE A 285 2.16 -11.86 2.71
CA PHE A 285 3.62 -11.82 2.72
C PHE A 285 4.25 -12.32 4.02
N GLY A 286 3.52 -12.33 5.15
CA GLY A 286 3.98 -12.97 6.38
C GLY A 286 4.30 -14.45 6.18
N ARG A 287 3.46 -15.16 5.42
CA ARG A 287 3.67 -16.55 5.02
C ARG A 287 4.84 -16.68 4.04
N CYS A 288 4.94 -15.78 3.07
CA CYS A 288 6.07 -15.79 2.13
C CYS A 288 7.42 -15.57 2.85
N TYR A 289 7.46 -14.68 3.86
CA TYR A 289 8.67 -14.47 4.66
C TYR A 289 8.99 -15.69 5.53
N LEU A 290 8.00 -16.35 6.11
CA LEU A 290 8.21 -17.60 6.86
C LEU A 290 8.77 -18.68 5.94
N ALA A 291 8.19 -18.87 4.74
CA ALA A 291 8.71 -19.82 3.75
C ALA A 291 10.14 -19.48 3.32
N GLY A 292 10.41 -18.20 3.00
CA GLY A 292 11.76 -17.76 2.63
C GLY A 292 12.78 -17.98 3.73
N LYS A 293 12.42 -17.69 5.00
CA LYS A 293 13.28 -17.97 6.16
C LYS A 293 13.57 -19.47 6.28
N THR A 294 12.53 -20.30 6.17
CA THR A 294 12.67 -21.77 6.29
C THR A 294 13.49 -22.35 5.14
N LEU A 295 13.35 -21.84 3.90
CA LEU A 295 14.20 -22.24 2.76
C LEU A 295 15.67 -21.95 3.05
N LEU A 296 15.99 -20.79 3.60
CA LEU A 296 17.38 -20.40 3.95
C LEU A 296 17.97 -21.25 5.09
N GLU A 297 17.15 -21.66 6.04
CA GLU A 297 17.59 -22.39 7.24
C GLU A 297 17.65 -23.92 7.04
N ILE A 298 16.70 -24.49 6.32
CA ILE A 298 16.52 -25.96 6.20
C ILE A 298 17.02 -26.49 4.86
N TYR A 299 16.82 -25.75 3.77
CA TYR A 299 17.08 -26.21 2.40
C TYR A 299 18.10 -25.34 1.64
N PRO A 300 19.20 -24.84 2.26
CA PRO A 300 20.10 -23.90 1.58
C PRO A 300 20.78 -24.47 0.34
N GLN A 301 20.89 -25.81 0.21
CA GLN A 301 21.54 -26.47 -0.91
C GLN A 301 20.55 -26.80 -2.04
N GLU A 302 19.32 -27.17 -1.71
CA GLU A 302 18.29 -27.61 -2.65
C GLU A 302 17.43 -26.44 -3.15
N ALA A 303 17.23 -25.42 -2.32
CA ALA A 303 16.38 -24.27 -2.66
C ALA A 303 16.80 -23.54 -3.94
N PRO A 304 18.11 -23.33 -4.25
CA PRO A 304 18.50 -22.60 -5.46
C PRO A 304 17.92 -23.19 -6.74
N GLU A 305 18.02 -24.50 -6.93
CA GLU A 305 17.51 -25.18 -8.13
C GLU A 305 15.97 -25.19 -8.17
N ALA A 306 15.29 -25.38 -7.02
CA ALA A 306 13.85 -25.30 -6.94
C ALA A 306 13.34 -23.88 -7.24
N LEU A 307 14.04 -22.84 -6.78
CA LEU A 307 13.74 -21.44 -7.09
C LEU A 307 13.97 -21.14 -8.59
N LEU A 308 14.98 -21.72 -9.21
CA LEU A 308 15.22 -21.56 -10.64
C LEU A 308 14.12 -22.21 -11.46
N SER A 309 13.71 -23.43 -11.10
CA SER A 309 12.60 -24.14 -11.77
C SER A 309 11.32 -23.34 -11.69
N THR A 310 10.88 -22.93 -10.49
CA THR A 310 9.65 -22.14 -10.34
C THR A 310 9.73 -20.77 -11.01
N TYR A 311 10.92 -20.14 -11.08
CA TYR A 311 11.11 -18.88 -11.82
C TYR A 311 10.83 -19.07 -13.31
N GLN A 312 11.39 -20.12 -13.91
CA GLN A 312 11.23 -20.43 -15.33
C GLN A 312 9.80 -20.84 -15.69
N GLU A 313 9.12 -21.54 -14.79
CA GLU A 313 7.77 -22.05 -15.01
C GLU A 313 6.70 -20.97 -14.83
N GLU A 314 6.74 -20.22 -13.72
CA GLU A 314 5.60 -19.40 -13.31
C GLU A 314 5.99 -18.07 -12.64
N ALA A 315 7.02 -18.07 -11.73
CA ALA A 315 7.30 -16.92 -10.88
C ALA A 315 7.75 -15.68 -11.65
N HIS A 316 8.30 -15.83 -12.87
CA HIS A 316 8.65 -14.70 -13.73
C HIS A 316 7.45 -13.81 -14.09
N ASN A 317 6.22 -14.34 -14.04
CA ASN A 317 4.97 -13.61 -14.30
C ASN A 317 4.17 -13.26 -13.04
N ASP A 318 4.47 -13.87 -11.89
CA ASP A 318 3.80 -13.56 -10.62
C ASP A 318 4.55 -12.46 -9.86
N TYR A 319 3.90 -11.31 -9.64
CA TYR A 319 4.54 -10.16 -9.00
C TYR A 319 4.99 -10.38 -7.55
N GLY A 320 4.38 -11.33 -6.83
CA GLY A 320 4.72 -11.70 -5.45
C GLY A 320 5.89 -12.66 -5.41
N ALA A 321 5.73 -13.81 -6.09
CA ALA A 321 6.76 -14.85 -6.15
C ALA A 321 8.05 -14.34 -6.83
N HIS A 322 7.94 -13.58 -7.92
CA HIS A 322 9.08 -12.95 -8.57
C HIS A 322 9.95 -12.16 -7.58
N PHE A 323 9.33 -11.31 -6.76
CA PHE A 323 10.05 -10.54 -5.75
C PHE A 323 10.78 -11.43 -4.75
N HIS A 324 10.11 -12.48 -4.23
CA HIS A 324 10.70 -13.37 -3.24
C HIS A 324 11.82 -14.22 -3.83
N VAL A 325 11.63 -14.75 -5.05
CA VAL A 325 12.63 -15.57 -5.75
C VAL A 325 13.89 -14.77 -6.04
N VAL A 326 13.76 -13.56 -6.63
CA VAL A 326 14.91 -12.68 -6.92
C VAL A 326 15.69 -12.37 -5.65
N LYS A 327 15.01 -12.09 -4.55
CA LYS A 327 15.64 -11.82 -3.25
C LYS A 327 16.36 -13.05 -2.69
N LEU A 328 15.71 -14.22 -2.75
CA LEU A 328 16.27 -15.47 -2.22
C LEU A 328 17.52 -15.92 -3.01
N PHE A 329 17.60 -15.71 -4.30
CA PHE A 329 18.84 -15.96 -5.07
C PHE A 329 20.01 -15.18 -4.50
N GLY A 330 19.81 -13.89 -4.19
CA GLY A 330 20.86 -13.06 -3.59
C GLY A 330 21.23 -13.51 -2.18
N LEU A 331 20.25 -13.91 -1.36
CA LEU A 331 20.49 -14.38 0.03
C LEU A 331 21.16 -15.74 0.08
N LEU A 332 20.90 -16.63 -0.89
CA LEU A 332 21.55 -17.95 -1.04
C LEU A 332 22.94 -17.86 -1.71
N GLY A 333 23.31 -16.69 -2.23
CA GLY A 333 24.56 -16.53 -2.96
C GLY A 333 24.61 -17.31 -4.28
N TYR A 334 23.47 -17.59 -4.90
CA TYR A 334 23.36 -18.44 -6.09
C TYR A 334 23.84 -17.74 -7.36
N GLN A 335 25.12 -17.86 -7.67
CA GLN A 335 25.78 -17.20 -8.82
C GLN A 335 25.13 -17.48 -10.19
N PRO A 336 24.61 -18.69 -10.50
CA PRO A 336 23.99 -18.96 -11.80
C PRO A 336 22.73 -18.09 -12.09
N SER A 337 22.11 -17.47 -11.08
CA SER A 337 20.95 -16.58 -11.25
C SER A 337 21.30 -15.14 -11.61
N GLN A 338 22.60 -14.79 -11.76
CA GLN A 338 23.02 -13.40 -11.96
C GLN A 338 22.33 -12.73 -13.14
N ASP A 339 22.22 -13.40 -14.29
CA ASP A 339 21.59 -12.83 -15.48
C ASP A 339 20.08 -12.58 -15.27
N LEU A 340 19.39 -13.48 -14.57
CA LEU A 340 17.98 -13.31 -14.20
C LEU A 340 17.78 -12.12 -13.25
N ILE A 341 18.71 -11.91 -12.31
CA ILE A 341 18.65 -10.77 -11.41
C ILE A 341 18.92 -9.46 -12.15
N VAL A 342 19.83 -9.45 -13.12
CA VAL A 342 20.07 -8.30 -14.01
C VAL A 342 18.81 -7.99 -14.85
N GLU A 343 18.15 -9.00 -15.39
CA GLU A 343 16.87 -8.85 -16.10
C GLU A 343 15.81 -8.25 -15.19
N ALA A 344 15.68 -8.75 -13.95
CA ALA A 344 14.75 -8.22 -12.96
C ALA A 344 15.02 -6.75 -12.61
N LEU A 345 16.29 -6.31 -12.56
CA LEU A 345 16.65 -4.90 -12.35
C LEU A 345 16.19 -4.01 -13.51
N HIS A 346 16.24 -4.50 -14.75
CA HIS A 346 15.80 -3.77 -15.95
C HIS A 346 14.28 -3.76 -16.16
N ASN A 347 13.53 -4.64 -15.51
CA ASN A 347 12.09 -4.76 -15.71
C ASN A 347 11.34 -3.53 -15.16
N THR A 348 10.92 -2.64 -16.06
CA THR A 348 10.22 -1.39 -15.69
C THR A 348 8.70 -1.52 -15.57
N SER A 349 8.15 -2.71 -15.76
CA SER A 349 6.72 -2.96 -15.57
C SER A 349 6.28 -2.63 -14.13
N PRO A 350 5.21 -1.85 -13.92
CA PRO A 350 4.84 -1.31 -12.61
C PRO A 350 4.66 -2.37 -11.52
N GLN A 351 4.13 -3.55 -11.87
CA GLN A 351 3.90 -4.66 -10.94
C GLN A 351 5.21 -5.25 -10.38
N PHE A 352 6.35 -5.12 -11.10
CA PHE A 352 7.66 -5.65 -10.67
C PHE A 352 8.57 -4.59 -10.04
N GLN A 353 8.05 -3.41 -9.74
CA GLN A 353 8.83 -2.30 -9.21
C GLN A 353 9.63 -2.68 -7.94
N LYS A 354 9.01 -3.41 -6.99
CA LYS A 354 9.70 -3.86 -5.76
C LYS A 354 10.81 -4.89 -6.06
N SER A 355 10.67 -5.68 -7.13
CA SER A 355 11.66 -6.67 -7.55
C SER A 355 12.94 -6.01 -8.05
N ARG A 356 12.87 -4.81 -8.63
CA ARG A 356 14.04 -4.04 -9.05
C ARG A 356 14.94 -3.66 -7.87
N ALA A 357 14.35 -3.19 -6.78
CA ALA A 357 15.11 -2.89 -5.56
C ALA A 357 15.71 -4.16 -4.94
N ALA A 358 14.92 -5.26 -4.91
CA ALA A 358 15.43 -6.57 -4.47
C ALA A 358 16.58 -7.07 -5.35
N ALA A 359 16.51 -6.88 -6.68
CA ALA A 359 17.57 -7.26 -7.62
C ALA A 359 18.86 -6.47 -7.36
N ALA A 360 18.78 -5.16 -7.12
CA ALA A 360 19.95 -4.36 -6.75
C ALA A 360 20.65 -4.91 -5.49
N ILE A 361 19.89 -5.19 -4.42
CA ILE A 361 20.42 -5.79 -3.19
C ILE A 361 21.01 -7.17 -3.45
N SER A 362 20.34 -7.99 -4.28
CA SER A 362 20.82 -9.34 -4.62
C SER A 362 22.13 -9.32 -5.39
N LEU A 363 22.33 -8.37 -6.31
CA LEU A 363 23.62 -8.18 -7.00
C LEU A 363 24.74 -7.80 -6.02
N GLY A 364 24.44 -6.96 -5.01
CA GLY A 364 25.37 -6.68 -3.92
C GLY A 364 25.71 -7.93 -3.11
N ASN A 365 24.70 -8.73 -2.73
CA ASN A 365 24.90 -9.98 -1.98
C ASN A 365 25.71 -11.01 -2.76
N LEU A 366 25.53 -11.10 -4.08
CA LEU A 366 26.32 -11.97 -4.98
C LEU A 366 27.76 -11.46 -5.20
N GLN A 367 28.13 -10.30 -4.67
CA GLN A 367 29.42 -9.65 -4.94
C GLN A 367 29.68 -9.47 -6.45
N SER A 368 28.62 -9.16 -7.22
CA SER A 368 28.67 -9.04 -8.67
C SER A 368 29.39 -7.77 -9.13
N GLN A 369 30.71 -7.84 -9.26
CA GLN A 369 31.54 -6.73 -9.79
C GLN A 369 31.10 -6.26 -11.18
N PRO A 370 30.69 -7.15 -12.12
CA PRO A 370 30.18 -6.73 -13.43
C PRO A 370 28.91 -5.87 -13.38
N ALA A 371 28.14 -5.92 -12.26
CA ALA A 371 26.92 -5.14 -12.11
C ALA A 371 27.16 -3.67 -11.71
N ILE A 372 28.37 -3.29 -11.28
CA ILE A 372 28.69 -1.92 -10.81
C ILE A 372 28.29 -0.85 -11.83
N PRO A 373 28.64 -0.92 -13.13
CA PRO A 373 28.24 0.10 -14.09
C PRO A 373 26.72 0.25 -14.20
N LEU A 374 25.99 -0.87 -14.17
CA LEU A 374 24.54 -0.89 -14.25
C LEU A 374 23.89 -0.26 -13.00
N LEU A 375 24.39 -0.61 -11.80
CA LEU A 375 23.91 -0.02 -10.55
C LEU A 375 24.16 1.49 -10.51
N LYS A 376 25.34 1.97 -10.97
CA LYS A 376 25.65 3.39 -11.09
C LYS A 376 24.71 4.11 -12.08
N GLN A 377 24.47 3.51 -13.23
CA GLN A 377 23.51 4.06 -14.21
C GLN A 377 22.09 4.15 -13.62
N THR A 378 21.70 3.18 -12.78
CA THR A 378 20.38 3.13 -12.15
C THR A 378 20.20 4.21 -11.07
N LEU A 379 21.27 4.82 -10.55
CA LEU A 379 21.17 5.93 -9.59
C LEU A 379 20.43 7.17 -10.11
N ASP A 380 20.32 7.33 -11.43
CA ASP A 380 19.56 8.45 -12.03
C ASP A 380 18.02 8.28 -11.88
N THR A 381 17.55 7.17 -11.29
CA THR A 381 16.12 6.93 -11.09
C THR A 381 15.49 7.90 -10.07
N PRO A 382 14.24 8.36 -10.30
CA PRO A 382 13.48 9.09 -9.27
C PRO A 382 12.87 8.18 -8.20
N ILE A 383 12.97 6.85 -8.36
CA ILE A 383 12.35 5.85 -7.50
C ILE A 383 13.20 5.64 -6.26
N PHE A 384 12.67 6.03 -5.10
CA PHE A 384 13.40 6.05 -3.83
C PHE A 384 14.02 4.71 -3.46
N ASP A 385 13.21 3.66 -3.39
CA ASP A 385 13.63 2.32 -2.96
C ASP A 385 14.69 1.72 -3.88
N LEU A 386 14.55 1.92 -5.19
CA LEU A 386 15.53 1.47 -6.17
C LEU A 386 16.86 2.22 -6.03
N LYS A 387 16.81 3.55 -5.92
CA LYS A 387 18.02 4.36 -5.73
C LYS A 387 18.74 3.98 -4.44
N TYR A 388 18.00 3.87 -3.33
CA TYR A 388 18.56 3.49 -2.03
C TYR A 388 19.17 2.09 -2.06
N ALA A 389 18.49 1.12 -2.70
CA ALA A 389 19.00 -0.25 -2.88
C ALA A 389 20.29 -0.29 -3.71
N CYS A 390 20.37 0.49 -4.81
CA CYS A 390 21.59 0.59 -5.61
C CYS A 390 22.76 1.18 -4.80
N LEU A 391 22.52 2.21 -3.98
CA LEU A 391 23.55 2.81 -3.13
C LEU A 391 24.07 1.79 -2.10
N LEU A 392 23.17 1.03 -1.44
CA LEU A 392 23.58 -0.03 -0.51
C LEU A 392 24.34 -1.18 -1.21
N ALA A 393 23.93 -1.54 -2.42
CA ALA A 393 24.61 -2.58 -3.20
C ALA A 393 26.00 -2.12 -3.65
N LEU A 394 26.14 -0.88 -4.11
CA LEU A 394 27.41 -0.27 -4.50
C LEU A 394 28.38 -0.21 -3.29
N GLU A 395 27.89 0.26 -2.13
CA GLU A 395 28.69 0.25 -0.89
C GLU A 395 29.17 -1.17 -0.54
N GLN A 396 28.31 -2.19 -0.69
CA GLN A 396 28.67 -3.60 -0.44
C GLN A 396 29.70 -4.13 -1.45
N LEU A 397 29.73 -3.58 -2.67
CA LEU A 397 30.70 -3.90 -3.73
C LEU A 397 32.01 -3.09 -3.62
N GLY A 398 32.14 -2.23 -2.59
CA GLY A 398 33.33 -1.42 -2.34
C GLY A 398 33.34 -0.07 -3.05
N GLU A 399 32.20 0.35 -3.62
CA GLU A 399 32.05 1.65 -4.30
C GLU A 399 31.39 2.67 -3.36
N ASP A 400 32.00 3.83 -3.21
CA ASP A 400 31.45 4.96 -2.45
C ASP A 400 30.83 5.98 -3.40
N CYS A 401 29.49 5.95 -3.49
CA CYS A 401 28.70 6.88 -4.32
C CYS A 401 27.86 7.86 -3.48
N TRP A 402 28.06 7.93 -2.17
CA TRP A 402 27.26 8.81 -1.30
C TRP A 402 27.46 10.28 -1.60
N SER A 403 28.67 10.70 -1.96
CA SER A 403 28.96 12.08 -2.36
C SER A 403 28.21 12.52 -3.62
N GLU A 404 27.89 11.60 -4.53
CA GLU A 404 27.17 11.89 -5.77
C GLU A 404 25.70 12.27 -5.51
N VAL A 405 25.12 11.81 -4.39
CA VAL A 405 23.71 12.00 -4.04
C VAL A 405 23.48 12.94 -2.86
N ILE A 406 24.51 13.66 -2.41
CA ILE A 406 24.41 14.62 -1.28
C ILE A 406 23.40 15.75 -1.55
N ASN A 407 23.14 16.08 -2.81
CA ASN A 407 22.17 17.07 -3.24
C ASN A 407 20.92 16.45 -3.87
N ASP A 408 20.62 15.17 -3.59
CA ASP A 408 19.43 14.53 -4.10
C ASP A 408 18.14 15.27 -3.70
N ARG A 409 17.15 15.26 -4.61
CA ARG A 409 15.85 15.91 -4.36
C ARG A 409 15.06 15.20 -3.26
N ASN A 410 15.30 13.92 -3.05
CA ASN A 410 14.64 13.14 -2.00
C ASN A 410 15.32 13.38 -0.66
N LEU A 411 14.56 13.92 0.30
CA LEU A 411 15.04 14.26 1.64
C LEU A 411 15.77 13.09 2.33
N LEU A 412 15.25 11.86 2.21
CA LEU A 412 15.82 10.69 2.90
C LEU A 412 17.11 10.20 2.23
N ILE A 413 17.23 10.29 0.90
CA ILE A 413 18.49 10.00 0.18
C ILE A 413 19.54 11.04 0.58
N LYS A 414 19.18 12.34 0.54
CA LYS A 414 20.07 13.42 0.95
C LYS A 414 20.53 13.25 2.40
N ALA A 415 19.60 12.94 3.31
CA ALA A 415 19.94 12.74 4.74
C ALA A 415 20.84 11.51 4.94
N LYS A 416 20.61 10.39 4.21
CA LYS A 416 21.49 9.23 4.26
C LYS A 416 22.89 9.57 3.77
N ALA A 417 23.03 10.30 2.66
CA ALA A 417 24.33 10.71 2.13
C ALA A 417 25.07 11.61 3.15
N ALA A 418 24.41 12.61 3.74
CA ALA A 418 24.99 13.46 4.76
C ALA A 418 25.45 12.63 5.97
N TYR A 419 24.61 11.73 6.46
CA TYR A 419 24.93 10.85 7.59
C TYR A 419 26.14 9.92 7.31
N LYS A 420 26.28 9.41 6.07
CA LYS A 420 27.43 8.59 5.67
C LYS A 420 28.72 9.38 5.58
N LEU A 421 28.67 10.63 5.10
CA LEU A 421 29.83 11.49 4.94
C LEU A 421 30.27 12.15 6.26
N ASP A 422 29.33 12.51 7.14
CA ASP A 422 29.60 13.06 8.46
C ASP A 422 28.51 12.67 9.48
N PRO A 423 28.69 11.55 10.20
CA PRO A 423 27.69 11.05 11.17
C PRO A 423 27.42 12.01 12.35
N GLN A 424 28.25 13.05 12.56
CA GLN A 424 28.08 14.00 13.67
C GLN A 424 27.13 15.15 13.34
N THR A 425 26.80 15.36 12.07
CA THR A 425 25.95 16.48 11.61
C THR A 425 24.50 16.10 11.29
N ALA A 426 24.11 14.80 11.45
CA ALA A 426 22.80 14.29 11.03
C ALA A 426 21.83 14.02 12.19
#